data_1a42a1cb301ab14d8044ad0589e84aaa
#
_entry.id   1a42a1cb301ab14d8044ad0589e84aaa
#
_cell.length_a   1.000
_cell.length_b   1.000
_cell.length_c   1.000
_cell.angle_alpha   90.00
_cell.angle_beta   90.00
_cell.angle_gamma   90.00
#
_symmetry.space_group_name_H-M   'P 1'
#
loop_
_entity.id
_entity.type
_entity.pdbx_description
1 polymer ?
#
loop_
_entity_poly.entity_id
_entity_poly.type
_entity_poly.pdbx_seq_one_letter_code
_entity_poly.pdbx_strand_id
1 'polypeptide(L)'
;MEDCSPKPKADRRYGSKIDPYAHLVDEWLEADRMLPRKQRHTIRRVHDRLLAETDYDGEYSTTMRYVHRWREANRGVPDREGYVRLEWAAGSMQVDFGVARARIAGEMADVHCLVVSLPYSNMRLCVALPGENAECLCHGLMLVFEHIGGVPPVIVMDNATGAGRRNAKGEVALTGVFSAFVAHYRLEVRFCNPYSGNEKGSVENAVGFLRRNLMVPPMRAESYGQLSRLLLERCDGLARDSYCPRLPDVPVAEVFDEERAALMPLPSTAFDPSLSSYLCLGCVL
;
A
#
# COMPACT_ATOMS: atom_id res chain seq x y z
N MET A 1 54.80 23.87 21.09
CA MET A 1 53.63 23.48 20.28
C MET A 1 52.64 22.83 21.20
N GLU A 2 51.63 23.59 21.66
CA GLU A 2 50.59 23.04 22.48
C GLU A 2 49.64 22.23 21.60
N ASP A 3 49.34 21.02 22.05
CA ASP A 3 48.43 20.09 21.37
C ASP A 3 46.97 20.61 21.50
N CYS A 4 46.41 21.09 20.39
CA CYS A 4 45.05 21.62 20.27
C CYS A 4 44.03 20.54 19.91
N SER A 5 44.25 19.28 20.25
CA SER A 5 43.28 18.23 20.06
C SER A 5 42.01 18.45 20.89
N PRO A 6 40.78 18.42 20.30
CA PRO A 6 39.58 18.63 21.09
C PRO A 6 39.37 17.47 22.08
N LYS A 7 39.29 17.80 23.36
CA LYS A 7 39.00 16.82 24.42
C LYS A 7 37.62 16.17 24.14
N PRO A 8 37.48 14.84 24.25
CA PRO A 8 36.20 14.20 24.09
C PRO A 8 35.21 14.75 25.11
N LYS A 9 34.02 15.18 24.68
CA LYS A 9 32.94 15.63 25.56
C LYS A 9 32.56 14.45 26.45
N ALA A 10 32.64 14.64 27.75
CA ALA A 10 32.14 13.69 28.72
C ALA A 10 30.63 13.47 28.51
N ASP A 11 30.24 12.20 28.39
CA ASP A 11 28.84 11.78 28.24
C ASP A 11 28.12 12.08 29.57
N ARG A 12 27.50 13.27 29.67
CA ARG A 12 26.67 13.65 30.81
C ARG A 12 25.36 12.90 30.71
N ARG A 13 25.27 11.71 31.30
CA ARG A 13 24.01 10.99 31.49
C ARG A 13 23.17 11.72 32.54
N TYR A 14 22.33 12.65 32.10
CA TYR A 14 21.25 13.14 32.94
C TYR A 14 20.20 12.03 33.04
N GLY A 15 19.83 11.64 34.27
CA GLY A 15 18.73 10.71 34.50
C GLY A 15 17.44 11.20 33.82
N SER A 16 16.70 10.33 33.19
CA SER A 16 15.42 10.66 32.56
C SER A 16 14.29 10.51 33.58
N LYS A 17 13.28 11.38 33.53
CA LYS A 17 12.08 11.27 34.39
C LYS A 17 11.38 9.92 34.30
N ILE A 18 11.59 9.18 33.23
CA ILE A 18 11.02 7.83 33.04
C ILE A 18 11.86 6.73 33.70
N ASP A 19 13.13 6.99 34.03
CA ASP A 19 14.02 5.94 34.53
C ASP A 19 13.49 5.23 35.80
N PRO A 20 12.84 5.90 36.77
CA PRO A 20 12.22 5.19 37.90
C PRO A 20 11.11 4.22 37.51
N TYR A 21 10.45 4.49 36.40
CA TYR A 21 9.29 3.70 35.88
C TYR A 21 9.66 2.77 34.73
N ALA A 22 10.93 2.73 34.35
CA ALA A 22 11.43 1.97 33.22
C ALA A 22 11.01 0.49 33.30
N HIS A 23 11.13 -0.12 34.47
CA HIS A 23 10.76 -1.51 34.70
C HIS A 23 9.27 -1.82 34.38
N LEU A 24 8.36 -0.90 34.71
CA LEU A 24 6.92 -1.05 34.40
C LEU A 24 6.67 -0.99 32.89
N VAL A 25 7.33 -0.03 32.22
CA VAL A 25 7.20 0.13 30.78
C VAL A 25 7.76 -1.10 30.07
N ASP A 26 8.90 -1.60 30.52
CA ASP A 26 9.54 -2.80 29.96
C ASP A 26 8.64 -4.04 30.11
N GLU A 27 8.03 -4.22 31.27
CA GLU A 27 7.09 -5.31 31.55
C GLU A 27 5.86 -5.23 30.60
N TRP A 28 5.28 -4.03 30.42
CA TRP A 28 4.15 -3.86 29.51
C TRP A 28 4.51 -4.14 28.06
N LEU A 29 5.68 -3.67 27.63
CA LEU A 29 6.14 -3.87 26.26
C LEU A 29 6.57 -5.32 25.98
N GLU A 30 7.10 -6.02 27.00
CA GLU A 30 7.42 -7.44 26.89
C GLU A 30 6.13 -8.28 26.84
N ALA A 31 5.13 -7.97 27.66
CA ALA A 31 3.81 -8.61 27.58
C ALA A 31 3.14 -8.38 26.20
N ASP A 32 3.33 -7.22 25.59
CA ASP A 32 2.83 -6.92 24.25
C ASP A 32 3.36 -7.88 23.18
N ARG A 33 4.55 -8.46 23.36
CA ARG A 33 5.13 -9.39 22.38
C ARG A 33 4.29 -10.63 22.18
N MET A 34 3.58 -11.06 23.23
CA MET A 34 2.69 -12.23 23.21
C MET A 34 1.28 -11.89 22.66
N LEU A 35 0.99 -10.61 22.43
CA LEU A 35 -0.34 -10.16 21.98
C LEU A 35 -0.37 -9.89 20.47
N PRO A 36 -1.53 -10.04 19.82
CA PRO A 36 -1.74 -9.61 18.44
C PRO A 36 -1.45 -8.12 18.29
N ARG A 37 -0.84 -7.71 17.17
CA ARG A 37 -0.42 -6.33 16.90
C ARG A 37 -1.48 -5.26 17.22
N LYS A 38 -2.76 -5.55 16.97
CA LYS A 38 -3.89 -4.64 17.22
C LYS A 38 -4.22 -4.45 18.71
N GLN A 39 -3.72 -5.32 19.59
CA GLN A 39 -3.92 -5.26 21.04
C GLN A 39 -2.67 -4.78 21.81
N ARG A 40 -1.58 -4.45 21.12
CA ARG A 40 -0.35 -3.94 21.71
C ARG A 40 -0.50 -2.47 22.08
N HIS A 41 0.20 -2.06 23.13
CA HIS A 41 0.25 -0.65 23.52
C HIS A 41 0.76 0.25 22.39
N THR A 42 0.03 1.30 22.09
CA THR A 42 0.59 2.46 21.38
C THR A 42 1.47 3.26 22.33
N ILE A 43 2.39 4.08 21.81
CA ILE A 43 3.22 4.96 22.66
C ILE A 43 2.33 5.88 23.50
N ARG A 44 1.25 6.37 22.92
CA ARG A 44 0.26 7.19 23.62
C ARG A 44 -0.35 6.43 24.79
N ARG A 45 -0.76 5.17 24.59
CA ARG A 45 -1.32 4.36 25.67
C ARG A 45 -0.34 4.07 26.79
N VAL A 46 0.95 3.84 26.46
CA VAL A 46 2.00 3.70 27.48
C VAL A 46 2.11 4.98 28.33
N HIS A 47 2.13 6.14 27.68
CA HIS A 47 2.19 7.42 28.37
C HIS A 47 0.97 7.68 29.25
N ASP A 48 -0.24 7.46 28.73
CA ASP A 48 -1.49 7.63 29.49
C ASP A 48 -1.57 6.69 30.69
N ARG A 49 -1.05 5.45 30.58
CA ARG A 49 -0.95 4.52 31.71
C ARG A 49 0.05 4.97 32.76
N LEU A 50 1.21 5.48 32.36
CA LEU A 50 2.19 6.05 33.31
C LEU A 50 1.58 7.17 34.11
N LEU A 51 0.86 8.10 33.48
CA LEU A 51 0.19 9.22 34.17
C LEU A 51 -0.95 8.74 35.07
N ALA A 52 -1.66 7.68 34.71
CA ALA A 52 -2.82 7.20 35.49
C ALA A 52 -2.45 6.23 36.62
N GLU A 53 -1.41 5.43 36.45
CA GLU A 53 -1.06 4.32 37.35
C GLU A 53 0.15 4.61 38.21
N THR A 54 0.84 5.77 38.00
CA THR A 54 2.06 6.17 38.78
C THR A 54 2.11 7.68 39.00
N ASP A 55 3.07 8.14 39.80
CA ASP A 55 3.35 9.57 40.01
C ASP A 55 4.21 10.18 38.89
N TYR A 56 4.20 9.59 37.69
CA TYR A 56 4.96 10.08 36.54
C TYR A 56 4.40 11.43 36.06
N ASP A 57 5.28 12.45 36.04
CA ASP A 57 4.97 13.82 35.57
C ASP A 57 5.75 14.22 34.31
N GLY A 58 6.30 13.24 33.60
CA GLY A 58 7.12 13.48 32.41
C GLY A 58 6.29 13.75 31.16
N GLU A 59 6.92 14.38 30.17
CA GLU A 59 6.29 14.69 28.90
C GLU A 59 6.19 13.46 27.99
N TYR A 60 5.20 13.49 27.08
CA TYR A 60 5.00 12.47 26.05
C TYR A 60 6.26 12.18 25.21
N SER A 61 7.04 13.24 24.89
CA SER A 61 8.31 13.15 24.17
C SER A 61 9.33 12.24 24.85
N THR A 62 9.36 12.25 26.19
CA THR A 62 10.26 11.41 26.99
C THR A 62 9.85 9.95 26.94
N THR A 63 8.56 9.66 27.10
CA THR A 63 8.00 8.32 26.94
C THR A 63 8.23 7.79 25.52
N MET A 64 8.00 8.63 24.49
CA MET A 64 8.20 8.27 23.09
C MET A 64 9.66 7.85 22.83
N ARG A 65 10.64 8.64 23.28
CA ARG A 65 12.07 8.31 23.12
C ARG A 65 12.45 7.01 23.84
N TYR A 66 11.91 6.78 25.03
CA TYR A 66 12.15 5.54 25.78
C TYR A 66 11.60 4.33 25.05
N VAL A 67 10.32 4.34 24.67
CA VAL A 67 9.66 3.24 23.96
C VAL A 67 10.33 2.93 22.61
N HIS A 68 10.76 3.97 21.86
CA HIS A 68 11.52 3.76 20.63
C HIS A 68 12.84 3.04 20.90
N ARG A 69 13.63 3.51 21.87
CA ARG A 69 14.90 2.89 22.26
C ARG A 69 14.70 1.44 22.72
N TRP A 70 13.69 1.20 23.55
CA TRP A 70 13.36 -0.14 24.00
C TRP A 70 13.01 -1.07 22.82
N ARG A 71 12.16 -0.59 21.89
CA ARG A 71 11.80 -1.35 20.68
C ARG A 71 12.99 -1.60 19.75
N GLU A 72 13.93 -0.70 19.68
CA GLU A 72 15.18 -0.88 18.91
C GLU A 72 16.10 -1.90 19.58
N ALA A 73 16.31 -1.76 20.90
CA ALA A 73 17.15 -2.69 21.67
C ALA A 73 16.57 -4.11 21.73
N ASN A 74 15.24 -4.23 21.78
CA ASN A 74 14.49 -5.47 21.85
C ASN A 74 13.86 -5.85 20.48
N ARG A 75 14.34 -5.27 19.39
CA ARG A 75 14.14 -5.88 18.08
C ARG A 75 14.82 -7.24 18.12
N GLY A 76 14.07 -8.25 18.59
CA GLY A 76 14.46 -9.62 18.40
C GLY A 76 14.82 -9.80 16.92
N VAL A 77 15.79 -10.63 16.63
CA VAL A 77 15.96 -11.16 15.27
C VAL A 77 14.56 -11.47 14.78
N PRO A 78 14.08 -10.87 13.68
CA PRO A 78 12.73 -11.12 13.21
C PRO A 78 12.57 -12.63 13.21
N ASP A 79 11.50 -13.12 13.85
CA ASP A 79 11.18 -14.55 13.86
C ASP A 79 11.15 -14.98 12.39
N ARG A 80 12.28 -15.47 11.90
CA ARG A 80 12.45 -15.95 10.53
C ARG A 80 11.77 -17.30 10.33
N GLU A 81 11.29 -17.88 11.42
CA GLU A 81 10.50 -19.10 11.41
C GLU A 81 9.03 -18.73 11.21
N GLY A 82 8.61 -18.58 9.95
CA GLY A 82 7.22 -18.48 9.56
C GLY A 82 6.81 -17.39 8.58
N TYR A 83 7.62 -16.35 8.35
CA TYR A 83 7.38 -15.41 7.28
C TYR A 83 8.17 -15.83 6.04
N VAL A 84 7.62 -16.74 5.26
CA VAL A 84 8.01 -16.90 3.87
C VAL A 84 7.71 -15.54 3.21
N ARG A 85 8.75 -14.82 2.85
CA ARG A 85 8.61 -13.62 2.03
C ARG A 85 7.96 -14.09 0.74
N LEU A 86 6.72 -13.69 0.50
CA LEU A 86 6.03 -14.02 -0.76
C LEU A 86 6.88 -13.41 -1.90
N GLU A 87 7.51 -14.28 -2.65
CA GLU A 87 8.18 -13.89 -3.88
C GLU A 87 7.10 -13.80 -4.97
N TRP A 88 6.89 -12.60 -5.45
CA TRP A 88 5.97 -12.34 -6.54
C TRP A 88 6.66 -12.57 -7.87
N ALA A 89 6.04 -13.35 -8.73
CA ALA A 89 6.50 -13.49 -10.10
C ALA A 89 6.38 -12.16 -10.84
N ALA A 90 7.31 -11.89 -11.74
CA ALA A 90 7.23 -10.73 -12.62
C ALA A 90 5.91 -10.75 -13.40
N GLY A 91 5.30 -9.58 -13.59
CA GLY A 91 3.99 -9.44 -14.22
C GLY A 91 2.79 -9.72 -13.30
N SER A 92 3.00 -10.03 -12.01
CA SER A 92 1.90 -10.09 -11.04
C SER A 92 1.53 -8.68 -10.58
N MET A 93 0.25 -8.34 -10.63
CA MET A 93 -0.28 -7.04 -10.27
C MET A 93 -1.24 -7.17 -9.08
N GLN A 94 -1.07 -6.33 -8.08
CA GLN A 94 -2.03 -6.18 -6.98
C GLN A 94 -2.86 -4.92 -7.19
N VAL A 95 -4.16 -4.99 -6.90
CA VAL A 95 -5.12 -3.90 -7.13
C VAL A 95 -5.95 -3.66 -5.87
N ASP A 96 -6.08 -2.40 -5.50
CA ASP A 96 -6.92 -1.97 -4.38
C ASP A 96 -7.50 -0.58 -4.63
N PHE A 97 -8.59 -0.25 -3.95
CA PHE A 97 -9.18 1.08 -3.97
C PHE A 97 -8.81 1.88 -2.72
N GLY A 98 -8.68 3.17 -2.91
CA GLY A 98 -8.53 4.13 -1.82
C GLY A 98 -9.30 5.41 -2.12
N VAL A 99 -9.61 6.17 -1.08
CA VAL A 99 -10.28 7.47 -1.25
C VAL A 99 -9.33 8.60 -0.88
N ALA A 100 -9.31 9.65 -1.70
CA ALA A 100 -8.58 10.87 -1.45
C ALA A 100 -9.42 12.09 -1.86
N ARG A 101 -9.04 13.29 -1.42
CA ARG A 101 -9.70 14.53 -1.83
C ARG A 101 -8.89 15.25 -2.89
N ALA A 102 -9.58 15.70 -3.93
CA ALA A 102 -9.00 16.54 -4.96
C ALA A 102 -10.01 17.63 -5.38
N ARG A 103 -9.52 18.65 -6.08
CA ARG A 103 -10.37 19.68 -6.67
C ARG A 103 -10.58 19.36 -8.14
N ILE A 104 -11.81 19.04 -8.52
CA ILE A 104 -12.22 18.73 -9.90
C ILE A 104 -13.10 19.88 -10.40
N ALA A 105 -12.74 20.47 -11.53
CA ALA A 105 -13.46 21.60 -12.12
C ALA A 105 -13.76 22.74 -11.11
N GLY A 106 -12.80 22.99 -10.20
CA GLY A 106 -12.92 24.01 -9.17
C GLY A 106 -13.58 23.57 -7.87
N GLU A 107 -14.26 22.41 -7.80
CA GLU A 107 -14.96 21.92 -6.63
C GLU A 107 -14.17 20.81 -5.90
N MET A 108 -14.25 20.80 -4.56
CA MET A 108 -13.64 19.71 -3.75
C MET A 108 -14.52 18.48 -3.81
N ALA A 109 -13.94 17.37 -4.26
CA ALA A 109 -14.60 16.07 -4.38
C ALA A 109 -13.82 14.97 -3.68
N ASP A 110 -14.52 13.96 -3.20
CA ASP A 110 -13.93 12.67 -2.88
C ASP A 110 -13.68 11.92 -4.18
N VAL A 111 -12.45 11.46 -4.36
CA VAL A 111 -11.96 10.77 -5.56
C VAL A 111 -11.61 9.36 -5.20
N HIS A 112 -12.19 8.40 -5.90
CA HIS A 112 -11.82 7.00 -5.77
C HIS A 112 -10.55 6.73 -6.57
N CYS A 113 -9.52 6.32 -5.87
CA CYS A 113 -8.21 6.03 -6.44
C CYS A 113 -8.06 4.52 -6.64
N LEU A 114 -8.02 4.06 -7.89
CA LEU A 114 -7.56 2.71 -8.17
C LEU A 114 -6.04 2.70 -8.05
N VAL A 115 -5.53 2.00 -7.06
CA VAL A 115 -4.11 1.85 -6.80
C VAL A 115 -3.66 0.48 -7.27
N VAL A 116 -2.59 0.48 -8.02
CA VAL A 116 -1.97 -0.72 -8.58
C VAL A 116 -0.54 -0.81 -8.08
N SER A 117 -0.12 -2.00 -7.69
CA SER A 117 1.26 -2.31 -7.34
C SER A 117 1.73 -3.54 -8.11
N LEU A 118 2.91 -3.46 -8.71
CA LEU A 118 3.63 -4.62 -9.23
C LEU A 118 4.73 -4.98 -8.22
N PRO A 119 4.52 -6.00 -7.38
CA PRO A 119 5.39 -6.25 -6.23
C PRO A 119 6.79 -6.71 -6.59
N TYR A 120 7.00 -7.23 -7.81
CA TYR A 120 8.32 -7.64 -8.29
C TYR A 120 9.28 -6.46 -8.40
N SER A 121 8.89 -5.39 -9.09
CA SER A 121 9.66 -4.16 -9.21
C SER A 121 9.39 -3.16 -8.08
N ASN A 122 8.27 -3.31 -7.37
CA ASN A 122 7.68 -2.31 -6.48
C ASN A 122 7.13 -1.08 -7.22
N MET A 123 6.86 -1.19 -8.54
CA MET A 123 6.18 -0.16 -9.31
C MET A 123 4.76 0.06 -8.76
N ARG A 124 4.38 1.32 -8.59
CA ARG A 124 3.08 1.71 -8.04
C ARG A 124 2.45 2.77 -8.92
N LEU A 125 1.19 2.54 -9.25
CA LEU A 125 0.43 3.43 -10.12
C LEU A 125 -0.90 3.79 -9.47
N CYS A 126 -1.43 4.94 -9.82
CA CYS A 126 -2.71 5.42 -9.31
C CYS A 126 -3.49 6.13 -10.42
N VAL A 127 -4.76 5.81 -10.55
CA VAL A 127 -5.70 6.54 -11.41
C VAL A 127 -6.92 6.98 -10.60
N ALA A 128 -7.50 8.10 -10.98
CA ALA A 128 -8.64 8.73 -10.32
C ALA A 128 -9.94 8.36 -11.03
N LEU A 129 -10.93 7.92 -10.27
CA LEU A 129 -12.21 7.43 -10.77
C LEU A 129 -13.37 8.08 -10.01
N PRO A 130 -14.56 8.17 -10.63
CA PRO A 130 -15.75 8.71 -9.96
C PRO A 130 -16.39 7.71 -8.97
N GLY A 131 -16.00 6.44 -8.99
CA GLY A 131 -16.57 5.39 -8.13
C GLY A 131 -15.76 4.10 -8.13
N GLU A 132 -16.30 3.05 -7.49
CA GLU A 132 -15.66 1.73 -7.34
C GLU A 132 -16.50 0.60 -7.97
N ASN A 133 -17.39 0.94 -8.91
CA ASN A 133 -18.19 -0.06 -9.63
C ASN A 133 -17.36 -0.82 -10.69
N ALA A 134 -17.96 -1.80 -11.35
CA ALA A 134 -17.28 -2.65 -12.32
C ALA A 134 -16.76 -1.87 -13.53
N GLU A 135 -17.52 -0.89 -14.01
CA GLU A 135 -17.16 -0.04 -15.13
C GLU A 135 -15.96 0.85 -14.78
N CYS A 136 -15.97 1.45 -13.57
CA CYS A 136 -14.84 2.24 -13.07
C CYS A 136 -13.59 1.37 -12.91
N LEU A 137 -13.72 0.15 -12.36
CA LEU A 137 -12.61 -0.79 -12.23
C LEU A 137 -12.01 -1.13 -13.60
N CYS A 138 -12.85 -1.53 -14.57
CA CYS A 138 -12.38 -1.85 -15.92
C CYS A 138 -11.70 -0.64 -16.58
N HIS A 139 -12.31 0.54 -16.50
CA HIS A 139 -11.74 1.76 -17.06
C HIS A 139 -10.39 2.12 -16.43
N GLY A 140 -10.29 2.04 -15.11
CA GLY A 140 -9.04 2.30 -14.40
C GLY A 140 -7.93 1.33 -14.76
N LEU A 141 -8.25 0.03 -14.90
CA LEU A 141 -7.29 -0.97 -15.36
C LEU A 141 -6.86 -0.73 -16.81
N MET A 142 -7.77 -0.32 -17.71
CA MET A 142 -7.42 0.06 -19.08
C MET A 142 -6.39 1.19 -19.10
N LEU A 143 -6.64 2.27 -18.36
CA LEU A 143 -5.70 3.40 -18.26
C LEU A 143 -4.32 2.96 -17.78
N VAL A 144 -4.27 2.05 -16.80
CA VAL A 144 -3.02 1.49 -16.30
C VAL A 144 -2.34 0.64 -17.36
N PHE A 145 -3.06 -0.28 -18.04
CA PHE A 145 -2.49 -1.16 -19.07
C PHE A 145 -1.92 -0.37 -20.25
N GLU A 146 -2.66 0.65 -20.71
CA GLU A 146 -2.19 1.57 -21.75
C GLU A 146 -0.92 2.32 -21.31
N HIS A 147 -0.89 2.81 -20.08
CA HIS A 147 0.25 3.55 -19.54
C HIS A 147 1.52 2.68 -19.44
N ILE A 148 1.38 1.45 -18.91
CA ILE A 148 2.52 0.53 -18.79
C ILE A 148 2.90 -0.17 -20.10
N GLY A 149 2.06 -0.04 -21.14
CA GLY A 149 2.30 -0.63 -22.46
C GLY A 149 2.12 -2.14 -22.52
N GLY A 150 1.33 -2.74 -21.61
CA GLY A 150 1.09 -4.18 -21.59
C GLY A 150 0.08 -4.61 -20.54
N VAL A 151 -0.26 -5.89 -20.54
CA VAL A 151 -1.29 -6.48 -19.67
C VAL A 151 -0.62 -7.47 -18.71
N PRO A 152 -0.69 -7.25 -17.39
CA PRO A 152 -0.23 -8.22 -16.40
C PRO A 152 -1.03 -9.52 -16.51
N PRO A 153 -0.38 -10.68 -16.63
CA PRO A 153 -1.09 -11.95 -16.75
C PRO A 153 -1.92 -12.32 -15.50
N VAL A 154 -1.50 -11.86 -14.32
CA VAL A 154 -2.15 -12.18 -13.05
C VAL A 154 -2.50 -10.89 -12.31
N ILE A 155 -3.78 -10.76 -11.94
CA ILE A 155 -4.26 -9.68 -11.06
C ILE A 155 -4.71 -10.28 -9.73
N VAL A 156 -4.22 -9.71 -8.64
CA VAL A 156 -4.58 -10.08 -7.27
C VAL A 156 -5.36 -8.95 -6.63
N MET A 157 -6.55 -9.25 -6.13
CA MET A 157 -7.45 -8.29 -5.50
C MET A 157 -7.73 -8.69 -4.06
N ASP A 158 -7.71 -7.72 -3.14
CA ASP A 158 -8.08 -7.98 -1.74
C ASP A 158 -9.60 -8.12 -1.58
N ASN A 159 -10.34 -7.28 -2.25
CA ASN A 159 -11.80 -7.23 -2.16
C ASN A 159 -12.44 -7.43 -3.53
N ALA A 160 -13.63 -8.03 -3.51
CA ALA A 160 -14.44 -8.20 -4.72
C ALA A 160 -15.17 -6.91 -5.14
N THR A 161 -14.99 -5.78 -4.44
CA THR A 161 -15.66 -4.50 -4.74
C THR A 161 -15.41 -4.08 -6.18
N GLY A 162 -16.49 -3.89 -6.92
CA GLY A 162 -16.45 -3.63 -8.37
C GLY A 162 -16.20 -4.88 -9.25
N ALA A 163 -15.46 -5.86 -8.78
CA ALA A 163 -15.16 -7.08 -9.56
C ALA A 163 -16.29 -8.13 -9.47
N GLY A 164 -16.93 -8.28 -8.32
CA GLY A 164 -17.93 -9.34 -8.11
C GLY A 164 -18.50 -9.35 -6.69
N ARG A 165 -19.16 -10.46 -6.34
CA ARG A 165 -19.72 -10.68 -5.01
C ARG A 165 -19.23 -12.01 -4.46
N ARG A 166 -18.83 -12.00 -3.18
CA ARG A 166 -18.44 -13.22 -2.46
C ARG A 166 -19.69 -13.97 -2.01
N ASN A 167 -19.77 -15.24 -2.35
CA ASN A 167 -20.87 -16.12 -1.89
C ASN A 167 -20.60 -16.63 -0.47
N ALA A 168 -21.59 -17.35 0.11
CA ALA A 168 -21.49 -17.93 1.46
C ALA A 168 -20.37 -18.98 1.61
N LYS A 169 -19.89 -19.56 0.49
CA LYS A 169 -18.78 -20.53 0.45
C LYS A 169 -17.41 -19.85 0.33
N GLY A 170 -17.39 -18.49 0.25
CA GLY A 170 -16.14 -17.73 0.10
C GLY A 170 -15.66 -17.55 -1.34
N GLU A 171 -16.36 -18.13 -2.34
CA GLU A 171 -16.03 -17.97 -3.75
C GLU A 171 -16.52 -16.61 -4.26
N VAL A 172 -15.79 -15.99 -5.18
CA VAL A 172 -16.18 -14.72 -5.79
C VAL A 172 -16.83 -14.98 -7.13
N ALA A 173 -18.12 -14.63 -7.25
CA ALA A 173 -18.81 -14.56 -8.52
C ALA A 173 -18.56 -13.19 -9.15
N LEU A 174 -17.88 -13.15 -10.30
CA LEU A 174 -17.59 -11.93 -11.03
C LEU A 174 -18.87 -11.29 -11.58
N THR A 175 -18.88 -9.94 -11.69
CA THR A 175 -19.90 -9.24 -12.47
C THR A 175 -19.76 -9.58 -13.96
N GLY A 176 -20.85 -9.49 -14.73
CA GLY A 176 -20.82 -9.78 -16.17
C GLY A 176 -19.79 -8.90 -16.90
N VAL A 177 -19.75 -7.60 -16.57
CA VAL A 177 -18.81 -6.63 -17.16
C VAL A 177 -17.35 -7.02 -16.85
N PHE A 178 -17.04 -7.31 -15.59
CA PHE A 178 -15.67 -7.67 -15.23
C PHE A 178 -15.28 -9.07 -15.75
N SER A 179 -16.21 -10.02 -15.82
CA SER A 179 -15.97 -11.33 -16.44
C SER A 179 -15.61 -11.20 -17.93
N ALA A 180 -16.33 -10.35 -18.68
CA ALA A 180 -16.02 -10.05 -20.07
C ALA A 180 -14.66 -9.35 -20.22
N PHE A 181 -14.33 -8.43 -19.31
CA PHE A 181 -13.02 -7.77 -19.25
C PHE A 181 -11.88 -8.78 -19.04
N VAL A 182 -12.03 -9.67 -18.08
CA VAL A 182 -11.06 -10.75 -17.78
C VAL A 182 -10.83 -11.63 -19.00
N ALA A 183 -11.91 -12.01 -19.69
CA ALA A 183 -11.82 -12.81 -20.91
C ALA A 183 -11.14 -12.06 -22.06
N HIS A 184 -11.47 -10.78 -22.27
CA HIS A 184 -10.90 -9.92 -23.32
C HIS A 184 -9.38 -9.77 -23.17
N TYR A 185 -8.90 -9.48 -21.96
CA TYR A 185 -7.48 -9.31 -21.66
C TYR A 185 -6.76 -10.63 -21.30
N ARG A 186 -7.47 -11.75 -21.25
CA ARG A 186 -6.95 -13.09 -20.88
C ARG A 186 -6.28 -13.11 -19.51
N LEU A 187 -6.89 -12.40 -18.55
CA LEU A 187 -6.35 -12.25 -17.20
C LEU A 187 -6.63 -13.48 -16.34
N GLU A 188 -5.69 -13.82 -15.47
CA GLU A 188 -5.96 -14.63 -14.30
C GLU A 188 -6.25 -13.70 -13.11
N VAL A 189 -7.43 -13.86 -12.52
CA VAL A 189 -7.82 -13.04 -11.34
C VAL A 189 -7.82 -13.93 -10.11
N ARG A 190 -7.09 -13.48 -9.09
CA ARG A 190 -7.00 -14.11 -7.77
C ARG A 190 -7.53 -13.16 -6.70
N PHE A 191 -8.32 -13.70 -5.77
CA PHE A 191 -8.79 -12.94 -4.61
C PHE A 191 -8.07 -13.41 -3.36
N CYS A 192 -7.52 -12.46 -2.59
CA CYS A 192 -6.87 -12.77 -1.32
C CYS A 192 -7.86 -13.40 -0.34
N ASN A 193 -7.38 -14.35 0.47
CA ASN A 193 -8.18 -14.92 1.55
C ASN A 193 -8.38 -13.88 2.66
N PRO A 194 -9.57 -13.82 3.31
CA PRO A 194 -9.92 -12.81 4.31
C PRO A 194 -8.97 -12.70 5.50
N TYR A 195 -8.09 -13.68 5.73
CA TYR A 195 -7.18 -13.75 6.88
C TYR A 195 -5.70 -13.78 6.52
N SER A 196 -5.33 -13.63 5.25
CA SER A 196 -3.94 -13.66 4.77
C SER A 196 -3.32 -12.26 4.80
N GLY A 197 -2.98 -11.77 5.99
CA GLY A 197 -2.37 -10.45 6.18
C GLY A 197 -1.03 -10.26 5.45
N ASN A 198 -0.36 -11.34 5.08
CA ASN A 198 0.94 -11.31 4.39
C ASN A 198 0.80 -11.00 2.89
N GLU A 199 -0.33 -11.34 2.27
CA GLU A 199 -0.61 -11.07 0.85
C GLU A 199 -0.98 -9.61 0.62
N LYS A 200 -1.50 -8.92 1.65
CA LYS A 200 -2.04 -7.55 1.59
C LYS A 200 -1.01 -6.44 1.80
N GLY A 201 0.11 -6.73 2.43
CA GLY A 201 1.04 -5.71 2.94
C GLY A 201 1.60 -4.77 1.87
N SER A 202 1.68 -5.18 0.61
CA SER A 202 2.25 -4.36 -0.46
C SER A 202 1.26 -3.30 -0.96
N VAL A 203 0.02 -3.66 -1.29
CA VAL A 203 -0.94 -2.72 -1.87
C VAL A 203 -1.58 -1.80 -0.84
N GLU A 204 -1.88 -2.26 0.39
CA GLU A 204 -2.33 -1.38 1.48
C GLU A 204 -1.30 -0.30 1.81
N ASN A 205 -0.01 -0.67 1.81
CA ASN A 205 1.08 0.28 1.93
C ASN A 205 1.16 1.23 0.73
N ALA A 206 0.87 0.75 -0.49
CA ALA A 206 0.86 1.56 -1.71
C ALA A 206 -0.23 2.64 -1.67
N VAL A 207 -1.47 2.30 -1.26
CA VAL A 207 -2.57 3.28 -1.10
C VAL A 207 -2.17 4.41 -0.15
N GLY A 208 -1.65 4.07 1.04
CA GLY A 208 -1.21 5.05 2.01
C GLY A 208 -0.01 5.88 1.54
N PHE A 209 0.94 5.25 0.86
CA PHE A 209 2.14 5.90 0.32
C PHE A 209 1.76 6.89 -0.80
N LEU A 210 1.03 6.45 -1.82
CA LEU A 210 0.66 7.30 -2.95
C LEU A 210 -0.23 8.47 -2.52
N ARG A 211 -1.20 8.25 -1.62
CA ARG A 211 -2.02 9.34 -1.10
C ARG A 211 -1.18 10.43 -0.43
N ARG A 212 -0.20 10.08 0.40
CA ARG A 212 0.67 11.06 1.07
C ARG A 212 1.62 11.78 0.12
N ASN A 213 2.16 11.09 -0.87
CA ASN A 213 3.18 11.65 -1.76
C ASN A 213 2.58 12.37 -2.98
N LEU A 214 1.41 11.96 -3.45
CA LEU A 214 0.80 12.53 -4.65
C LEU A 214 -0.37 13.48 -4.36
N MET A 215 -1.17 13.21 -3.30
CA MET A 215 -2.43 13.91 -3.05
C MET A 215 -2.34 14.91 -1.88
N VAL A 216 -1.16 15.19 -1.36
CA VAL A 216 -0.91 16.20 -0.32
C VAL A 216 0.08 17.23 -0.83
N PRO A 217 -0.35 18.51 -1.00
CA PRO A 217 -1.71 19.04 -0.87
C PRO A 217 -2.67 18.47 -1.92
N PRO A 218 -4.01 18.63 -1.73
CA PRO A 218 -5.00 18.14 -2.69
C PRO A 218 -4.74 18.62 -4.10
N MET A 219 -4.70 17.70 -5.06
CA MET A 219 -4.45 18.00 -6.46
C MET A 219 -5.64 18.78 -7.09
N ARG A 220 -5.37 19.47 -8.19
CA ARG A 220 -6.37 20.21 -8.98
C ARG A 220 -6.36 19.70 -10.41
N ALA A 221 -7.52 19.46 -10.96
CA ALA A 221 -7.71 19.07 -12.35
C ALA A 221 -9.10 19.49 -12.85
N GLU A 222 -9.28 19.57 -14.16
CA GLU A 222 -10.56 19.90 -14.78
C GLU A 222 -11.46 18.67 -14.95
N SER A 223 -10.86 17.45 -14.89
CA SER A 223 -11.60 16.19 -15.03
C SER A 223 -10.86 15.02 -14.37
N TYR A 224 -11.57 13.91 -14.14
CA TYR A 224 -10.98 12.65 -13.67
C TYR A 224 -9.89 12.13 -14.63
N GLY A 225 -10.10 12.24 -15.94
CA GLY A 225 -9.11 11.84 -16.94
C GLY A 225 -7.83 12.67 -16.89
N GLN A 226 -7.94 13.99 -16.68
CA GLN A 226 -6.75 14.82 -16.47
C GLN A 226 -6.05 14.48 -15.16
N LEU A 227 -6.80 14.29 -14.08
CA LEU A 227 -6.22 13.91 -12.79
C LEU A 227 -5.50 12.56 -12.88
N SER A 228 -6.07 11.57 -13.58
CA SER A 228 -5.45 10.27 -13.80
C SER A 228 -4.11 10.38 -14.55
N ARG A 229 -4.04 11.17 -15.60
CA ARG A 229 -2.78 11.42 -16.34
C ARG A 229 -1.72 12.03 -15.44
N LEU A 230 -2.07 13.07 -14.68
CA LEU A 230 -1.15 13.74 -13.74
C LEU A 230 -0.67 12.79 -12.64
N LEU A 231 -1.55 11.89 -12.16
CA LEU A 231 -1.18 10.88 -11.16
C LEU A 231 -0.20 9.86 -11.74
N LEU A 232 -0.46 9.35 -12.94
CA LEU A 232 0.42 8.39 -13.61
C LEU A 232 1.82 8.99 -13.87
N GLU A 233 1.89 10.22 -14.39
CA GLU A 233 3.15 10.94 -14.59
C GLU A 233 3.96 11.11 -13.27
N ARG A 234 3.26 11.43 -12.18
CA ARG A 234 3.90 11.54 -10.85
C ARG A 234 4.33 10.18 -10.29
N CYS A 235 3.58 9.12 -10.57
CA CYS A 235 3.97 7.76 -10.21
C CYS A 235 5.27 7.37 -10.91
N ASP A 236 5.44 7.72 -12.18
CA ASP A 236 6.69 7.50 -12.92
C ASP A 236 7.86 8.29 -12.30
N GLY A 237 7.60 9.53 -11.86
CA GLY A 237 8.58 10.32 -11.12
C GLY A 237 9.02 9.61 -9.84
N LEU A 238 8.06 9.16 -9.02
CA LEU A 238 8.34 8.41 -7.79
C LEU A 238 9.09 7.10 -8.06
N ALA A 239 8.82 6.41 -9.17
CA ALA A 239 9.52 5.19 -9.53
C ALA A 239 10.98 5.44 -9.91
N ARG A 240 11.29 6.58 -10.54
CA ARG A 240 12.69 7.00 -10.83
C ARG A 240 13.45 7.40 -9.57
N ASP A 241 12.76 8.02 -8.61
CA ASP A 241 13.37 8.57 -7.40
C ASP A 241 13.44 7.57 -6.23
N SER A 242 12.79 6.42 -6.34
CA SER A 242 12.78 5.38 -5.30
C SER A 242 13.51 4.11 -5.73
N TYR A 243 14.08 3.42 -4.75
CA TYR A 243 14.84 2.20 -4.99
C TYR A 243 14.00 0.95 -4.72
N CYS A 244 14.27 -0.11 -5.49
CA CYS A 244 13.56 -1.38 -5.35
C CYS A 244 13.97 -2.09 -4.05
N PRO A 245 13.02 -2.46 -3.16
CA PRO A 245 13.36 -3.13 -1.89
C PRO A 245 14.06 -4.49 -2.05
N ARG A 246 13.96 -5.10 -3.23
CA ARG A 246 14.63 -6.35 -3.58
C ARG A 246 16.06 -6.09 -4.09
N LEU A 247 16.30 -4.95 -4.72
CA LEU A 247 17.58 -4.48 -5.27
C LEU A 247 17.82 -3.04 -4.77
N PRO A 248 18.37 -2.86 -3.56
CA PRO A 248 18.39 -1.55 -2.88
C PRO A 248 19.15 -0.44 -3.61
N ASP A 249 20.02 -0.79 -4.55
CA ASP A 249 20.83 0.17 -5.32
C ASP A 249 20.27 0.43 -6.73
N VAL A 250 19.12 -0.20 -7.09
CA VAL A 250 18.52 -0.08 -8.42
C VAL A 250 17.18 0.65 -8.31
N PRO A 251 16.95 1.72 -9.12
CA PRO A 251 15.68 2.41 -9.19
C PRO A 251 14.51 1.47 -9.54
N VAL A 252 13.34 1.76 -8.96
CA VAL A 252 12.10 1.01 -9.26
C VAL A 252 11.79 1.02 -10.75
N ALA A 253 12.01 2.14 -11.43
CA ALA A 253 11.77 2.29 -12.86
C ALA A 253 12.61 1.31 -13.70
N GLU A 254 13.89 1.12 -13.38
CA GLU A 254 14.78 0.20 -14.10
C GLU A 254 14.35 -1.26 -13.89
N VAL A 255 14.02 -1.65 -12.66
CA VAL A 255 13.51 -3.00 -12.39
C VAL A 255 12.17 -3.24 -13.07
N PHE A 256 11.33 -2.21 -13.20
CA PHE A 256 10.07 -2.30 -13.91
C PHE A 256 10.27 -2.45 -15.44
N ASP A 257 11.28 -1.81 -16.03
CA ASP A 257 11.61 -1.99 -17.44
C ASP A 257 12.00 -3.45 -17.76
N GLU A 258 12.68 -4.13 -16.83
CA GLU A 258 12.92 -5.58 -16.92
C GLU A 258 11.61 -6.38 -16.78
N GLU A 259 10.75 -5.99 -15.82
CA GLU A 259 9.45 -6.65 -15.57
C GLU A 259 8.50 -6.56 -16.75
N ARG A 260 8.60 -5.52 -17.60
CA ARG A 260 7.79 -5.36 -18.83
C ARG A 260 7.84 -6.58 -19.75
N ALA A 261 8.95 -7.32 -19.78
CA ALA A 261 9.07 -8.54 -20.58
C ALA A 261 8.10 -9.66 -20.15
N ALA A 262 7.56 -9.60 -18.93
CA ALA A 262 6.57 -10.54 -18.41
C ALA A 262 5.11 -10.11 -18.69
N LEU A 263 4.89 -8.91 -19.23
CA LEU A 263 3.56 -8.44 -19.59
C LEU A 263 3.11 -9.03 -20.93
N MET A 264 1.83 -9.33 -21.03
CA MET A 264 1.21 -9.70 -22.31
C MET A 264 1.02 -8.45 -23.20
N PRO A 265 1.02 -8.58 -24.51
CA PRO A 265 0.75 -7.47 -25.42
C PRO A 265 -0.68 -6.94 -25.23
N LEU A 266 -0.86 -5.64 -25.43
CA LEU A 266 -2.19 -5.03 -25.49
C LEU A 266 -3.01 -5.63 -26.65
N PRO A 267 -4.30 -5.91 -26.44
CA PRO A 267 -5.18 -6.30 -27.52
C PRO A 267 -5.25 -5.21 -28.62
N SER A 268 -5.44 -5.60 -29.85
CA SER A 268 -5.59 -4.66 -30.96
C SER A 268 -6.87 -3.80 -30.88
N THR A 269 -7.86 -4.27 -30.13
CA THR A 269 -9.12 -3.56 -29.90
C THR A 269 -9.25 -3.26 -28.41
N ALA A 270 -9.59 -2.02 -28.05
CA ALA A 270 -9.89 -1.66 -26.67
C ALA A 270 -11.16 -2.36 -26.18
N PHE A 271 -11.20 -2.67 -24.88
CA PHE A 271 -12.41 -3.21 -24.27
C PHE A 271 -13.51 -2.15 -24.21
N ASP A 272 -14.70 -2.50 -24.63
CA ASP A 272 -15.90 -1.64 -24.54
C ASP A 272 -16.90 -2.28 -23.55
N PRO A 273 -17.12 -1.66 -22.37
CA PRO A 273 -18.07 -2.15 -21.37
C PRO A 273 -19.51 -2.25 -21.90
N SER A 274 -19.90 -1.43 -22.89
CA SER A 274 -21.26 -1.40 -23.43
C SER A 274 -21.59 -2.65 -24.26
N LEU A 275 -20.58 -3.27 -24.87
CA LEU A 275 -20.75 -4.49 -25.64
C LEU A 275 -21.00 -5.73 -24.79
N SER A 276 -20.61 -5.72 -23.50
CA SER A 276 -20.79 -6.85 -22.59
C SER A 276 -22.26 -7.13 -22.24
N SER A 277 -23.14 -6.11 -22.34
CA SER A 277 -24.58 -6.28 -22.13
C SER A 277 -25.29 -7.05 -23.25
N TYR A 278 -24.71 -7.12 -24.44
CA TYR A 278 -25.26 -7.86 -25.57
C TYR A 278 -24.86 -9.37 -25.61
N LEU A 279 -23.71 -9.71 -25.01
CA LEU A 279 -23.23 -11.08 -24.97
C LEU A 279 -24.00 -12.00 -23.99
N CYS A 280 -24.65 -11.44 -22.98
CA CYS A 280 -25.50 -12.20 -22.05
C CYS A 280 -26.87 -12.58 -22.63
N LEU A 281 -27.32 -11.96 -23.71
CA LEU A 281 -28.61 -12.28 -24.40
C LEU A 281 -28.48 -13.32 -25.50
N GLY A 282 -27.27 -13.73 -25.89
CA GLY A 282 -27.01 -14.64 -26.98
C GLY A 282 -26.78 -16.11 -26.61
N CYS A 283 -26.83 -16.51 -25.34
CA CYS A 283 -26.61 -17.89 -24.89
C CYS A 283 -27.88 -18.62 -24.45
N VAL A 284 -29.06 -18.26 -25.00
CA VAL A 284 -30.28 -19.07 -24.90
C VAL A 284 -30.85 -19.25 -26.28
N LEU A 285 -30.33 -20.22 -26.99
CA LEU A 285 -31.00 -20.99 -28.02
C LEU A 285 -30.41 -22.40 -28.01
#